data_35a7bf3e8cbe6ce70503340080846df6
#
_entry.id   35a7bf3e8cbe6ce70503340080846df6
#
_cell.length_a   1.000
_cell.length_b   1.000
_cell.length_c   1.000
_cell.angle_alpha   90.00
_cell.angle_beta   90.00
_cell.angle_gamma   90.00
#
_symmetry.space_group_name_H-M   'P 1'
#
loop_
_entity.id
_entity.type
_entity.pdbx_description
1 polymer ?
#
loop_
_entity_poly.entity_id
_entity_poly.type
_entity_poly.pdbx_seq_one_letter_code
_entity_poly.pdbx_strand_id
1 'polypeptide(L)'
;MTLRATAAHTIPQRLPIRVVPGQQMQVGQHDTDWPAFVFITTDDGAGWVPERYLDTSADPAVVVTAYDTTELATAAGEELTLLERDDPSGWALVRNAESEEGWVPLSTVEPIPEP
;
A
#
# COMPACT_ATOMS: atom_id res chain seq x y z
N MET A 1 16.83 -2.68 6.70
CA MET A 1 17.27 -1.34 6.22
C MET A 1 16.45 -0.28 6.92
N THR A 2 17.08 0.78 7.33
CA THR A 2 16.41 1.94 7.94
C THR A 2 16.22 3.03 6.90
N LEU A 3 15.03 3.61 6.88
CA LEU A 3 14.68 4.73 6.01
C LEU A 3 14.41 5.96 6.86
N ARG A 4 14.56 7.12 6.24
CA ARG A 4 14.14 8.40 6.82
C ARG A 4 13.03 8.98 5.97
N ALA A 5 11.95 9.43 6.59
CA ALA A 5 10.93 10.19 5.88
C ALA A 5 11.47 11.56 5.50
N THR A 6 11.40 11.89 4.22
CA THR A 6 11.84 13.20 3.70
C THR A 6 10.70 14.19 3.59
N ALA A 7 9.46 13.66 3.63
CA ALA A 7 8.24 14.45 3.59
C ALA A 7 7.19 13.76 4.44
N ALA A 8 6.24 14.52 4.94
CA ALA A 8 5.10 13.96 5.64
C ALA A 8 4.21 13.18 4.67
N HIS A 9 3.66 12.07 5.13
CA HIS A 9 2.62 11.33 4.41
C HIS A 9 1.36 11.31 5.25
N THR A 10 0.26 11.75 4.67
CA THR A 10 -1.05 11.73 5.31
C THR A 10 -1.86 10.57 4.75
N ILE A 11 -2.60 9.90 5.63
CA ILE A 11 -3.41 8.75 5.24
C ILE A 11 -4.81 9.20 4.84
N PRO A 12 -5.48 8.46 3.93
CA PRO A 12 -6.85 8.78 3.56
C PRO A 12 -7.81 8.52 4.73
N GLN A 13 -8.89 9.29 4.77
CA GLN A 13 -9.95 9.11 5.77
C GLN A 13 -10.88 7.96 5.37
N ARG A 14 -10.32 6.79 5.19
CA ARG A 14 -11.04 5.59 4.79
C ARG A 14 -10.52 4.42 5.61
N LEU A 15 -11.42 3.57 6.09
CA LEU A 15 -11.03 2.38 6.81
C LEU A 15 -10.21 1.47 5.87
N PRO A 16 -9.06 0.96 6.33
CA PRO A 16 -8.30 0.02 5.53
C PRO A 16 -9.06 -1.30 5.38
N ILE A 17 -8.78 -2.00 4.29
CA ILE A 17 -9.30 -3.34 4.05
C ILE A 17 -8.16 -4.31 3.82
N ARG A 18 -8.45 -5.58 4.05
CA ARG A 18 -7.53 -6.68 3.80
C ARG A 18 -8.18 -7.65 2.83
N VAL A 19 -7.45 -8.03 1.79
CA VAL A 19 -7.91 -9.01 0.81
C VAL A 19 -7.02 -10.23 0.85
N VAL A 20 -7.63 -11.41 0.60
CA VAL A 20 -6.92 -12.69 0.67
C VAL A 20 -7.13 -13.48 -0.63
N PRO A 21 -6.19 -14.38 -1.00
CA PRO A 21 -6.33 -15.17 -2.22
C PRO A 21 -7.66 -15.92 -2.27
N GLY A 22 -8.29 -15.91 -3.45
CA GLY A 22 -9.58 -16.54 -3.68
C GLY A 22 -10.79 -15.65 -3.43
N GLN A 23 -10.60 -14.49 -2.80
CA GLN A 23 -11.69 -13.55 -2.54
C GLN A 23 -12.13 -12.91 -3.85
N GLN A 24 -13.45 -12.81 -4.05
CA GLN A 24 -14.03 -12.16 -5.22
C GLN A 24 -14.40 -10.71 -4.90
N MET A 25 -14.30 -9.83 -5.91
CA MET A 25 -14.64 -8.42 -5.73
C MET A 25 -14.99 -7.75 -7.05
N GLN A 26 -15.57 -6.55 -6.94
CA GLN A 26 -15.79 -5.68 -8.09
C GLN A 26 -14.58 -4.79 -8.29
N VAL A 27 -14.12 -4.65 -9.53
CA VAL A 27 -12.98 -3.81 -9.90
C VAL A 27 -13.50 -2.57 -10.62
N GLY A 28 -13.06 -1.40 -10.15
CA GLY A 28 -13.39 -0.11 -10.74
C GLY A 28 -12.25 0.45 -11.57
N GLN A 29 -12.04 1.76 -11.46
CA GLN A 29 -11.08 2.49 -12.28
C GLN A 29 -9.67 2.40 -11.72
N HIS A 30 -8.68 2.62 -12.59
CA HIS A 30 -7.29 2.86 -12.19
C HIS A 30 -7.18 4.23 -11.52
N ASP A 31 -6.23 4.34 -10.59
CA ASP A 31 -5.88 5.61 -9.98
C ASP A 31 -5.11 6.46 -11.02
N THR A 32 -5.43 7.76 -11.11
CA THR A 32 -4.76 8.65 -12.05
C THR A 32 -3.34 8.98 -11.64
N ASP A 33 -3.07 9.10 -10.33
CA ASP A 33 -1.75 9.41 -9.79
C ASP A 33 -0.89 8.15 -9.62
N TRP A 34 -1.53 7.02 -9.38
CA TRP A 34 -0.88 5.73 -9.14
C TRP A 34 -1.48 4.66 -10.05
N PRO A 35 -1.14 4.67 -11.36
CA PRO A 35 -1.84 3.81 -12.35
C PRO A 35 -1.71 2.30 -12.10
N ALA A 36 -0.75 1.86 -11.27
CA ALA A 36 -0.64 0.45 -10.89
C ALA A 36 -1.79 -0.01 -10.00
N PHE A 37 -2.55 0.91 -9.42
CA PHE A 37 -3.65 0.61 -8.48
C PHE A 37 -5.00 0.71 -9.16
N VAL A 38 -5.90 -0.19 -8.77
CA VAL A 38 -7.33 -0.14 -9.15
C VAL A 38 -8.18 -0.05 -7.90
N PHE A 39 -9.32 0.61 -8.02
CA PHE A 39 -10.28 0.69 -6.94
C PHE A 39 -11.09 -0.59 -6.90
N ILE A 40 -11.20 -1.22 -5.72
CA ILE A 40 -11.99 -2.42 -5.54
C ILE A 40 -13.06 -2.22 -4.48
N THR A 41 -14.15 -2.96 -4.62
CA THR A 41 -15.23 -3.00 -3.64
C THR A 41 -15.47 -4.45 -3.24
N THR A 42 -15.47 -4.70 -1.94
CA THR A 42 -15.72 -6.01 -1.34
C THR A 42 -16.89 -5.90 -0.35
N ASP A 43 -17.30 -7.03 0.21
CA ASP A 43 -18.32 -7.03 1.26
C ASP A 43 -17.86 -6.31 2.52
N ASP A 44 -16.54 -6.22 2.74
CA ASP A 44 -15.95 -5.61 3.94
C ASP A 44 -15.63 -4.13 3.76
N GLY A 45 -15.67 -3.62 2.54
CA GLY A 45 -15.34 -2.22 2.26
C GLY A 45 -14.72 -2.03 0.90
N ALA A 46 -14.09 -0.88 0.70
CA ALA A 46 -13.50 -0.50 -0.58
C ALA A 46 -12.11 0.10 -0.39
N GLY A 47 -11.27 -0.01 -1.39
CA GLY A 47 -9.92 0.55 -1.33
C GLY A 47 -9.15 0.36 -2.62
N TRP A 48 -7.92 0.83 -2.64
CA TRP A 48 -7.01 0.74 -3.78
C TRP A 48 -6.04 -0.41 -3.57
N VAL A 49 -5.92 -1.29 -4.57
CA VAL A 49 -4.96 -2.40 -4.56
C VAL A 49 -4.18 -2.44 -5.86
N PRO A 50 -2.93 -2.95 -5.84
CA PRO A 50 -2.19 -3.14 -7.09
C PRO A 50 -2.93 -4.13 -7.99
N GLU A 51 -3.17 -3.76 -9.24
CA GLU A 51 -3.92 -4.59 -10.19
C GLU A 51 -3.29 -5.98 -10.37
N ARG A 52 -1.95 -6.05 -10.34
CA ARG A 52 -1.24 -7.32 -10.54
C ARG A 52 -1.52 -8.35 -9.45
N TYR A 53 -2.10 -7.95 -8.31
CA TYR A 53 -2.49 -8.89 -7.24
C TYR A 53 -3.86 -9.51 -7.49
N LEU A 54 -4.51 -9.14 -8.60
CA LEU A 54 -5.84 -9.60 -8.97
C LEU A 54 -5.81 -10.34 -10.29
N ASP A 55 -6.70 -11.33 -10.43
CA ASP A 55 -7.05 -11.91 -11.73
C ASP A 55 -8.30 -11.20 -12.22
N THR A 56 -8.12 -10.24 -13.13
CA THR A 56 -9.21 -9.46 -13.69
C THR A 56 -9.81 -10.12 -14.94
N SER A 57 -9.26 -11.23 -15.39
CA SER A 57 -9.87 -12.01 -16.48
C SER A 57 -11.08 -12.79 -16.00
N ALA A 58 -11.21 -13.01 -14.70
CA ALA A 58 -12.39 -13.59 -14.07
C ALA A 58 -13.45 -12.50 -13.84
N ASP A 59 -14.73 -12.88 -13.86
CA ASP A 59 -15.84 -11.98 -13.57
C ASP A 59 -16.80 -12.69 -12.60
N PRO A 60 -16.86 -12.26 -11.32
CA PRO A 60 -16.10 -11.17 -10.71
C PRO A 60 -14.60 -11.50 -10.61
N ALA A 61 -13.78 -10.44 -10.49
CA ALA A 61 -12.33 -10.58 -10.32
C ALA A 61 -11.98 -11.31 -9.02
N VAL A 62 -10.83 -11.96 -8.99
CA VAL A 62 -10.38 -12.79 -7.87
C VAL A 62 -9.01 -12.33 -7.39
N VAL A 63 -8.81 -12.28 -6.09
CA VAL A 63 -7.50 -11.98 -5.50
C VAL A 63 -6.57 -13.16 -5.70
N VAL A 64 -5.37 -12.91 -6.19
CA VAL A 64 -4.30 -13.91 -6.31
C VAL A 64 -3.24 -13.76 -5.22
N THR A 65 -2.98 -12.53 -4.76
CA THR A 65 -1.99 -12.26 -3.71
C THR A 65 -2.64 -11.42 -2.61
N ALA A 66 -2.42 -11.81 -1.36
CA ALA A 66 -2.97 -11.08 -0.22
C ALA A 66 -2.42 -9.65 -0.17
N TYR A 67 -3.24 -8.72 0.26
CA TYR A 67 -2.86 -7.32 0.37
C TYR A 67 -3.65 -6.64 1.49
N ASP A 68 -2.98 -5.77 2.24
CA ASP A 68 -3.58 -4.92 3.27
C ASP A 68 -3.39 -3.47 2.82
N THR A 69 -4.47 -2.71 2.74
CA THR A 69 -4.42 -1.32 2.25
C THR A 69 -3.98 -0.32 3.30
N THR A 70 -3.65 -0.75 4.52
CA THR A 70 -3.25 0.15 5.60
C THR A 70 -2.04 0.98 5.19
N GLU A 71 -2.18 2.31 5.27
CA GLU A 71 -1.08 3.25 5.08
C GLU A 71 -0.62 3.75 6.45
N LEU A 72 0.63 4.18 6.53
CA LEU A 72 1.21 4.72 7.75
C LEU A 72 1.43 6.23 7.61
N ALA A 73 0.84 7.00 8.50
CA ALA A 73 1.09 8.43 8.56
C ALA A 73 2.50 8.68 9.10
N THR A 74 3.27 9.53 8.44
CA THR A 74 4.65 9.83 8.81
C THR A 74 4.90 11.33 8.81
N ALA A 75 5.89 11.75 9.60
CA ALA A 75 6.38 13.12 9.63
C ALA A 75 7.79 13.17 9.03
N ALA A 76 8.13 14.29 8.40
CA ALA A 76 9.48 14.49 7.86
C ALA A 76 10.52 14.34 8.98
N GLY A 77 11.59 13.60 8.70
CA GLY A 77 12.66 13.31 9.67
C GLY A 77 12.46 12.03 10.46
N GLU A 78 11.30 11.41 10.38
CA GLU A 78 11.01 10.18 11.12
C GLU A 78 11.82 9.01 10.56
N GLU A 79 12.35 8.16 11.46
CA GLU A 79 13.07 6.95 11.07
C GLU A 79 12.12 5.76 11.00
N LEU A 80 12.26 4.95 9.94
CA LEU A 80 11.37 3.83 9.65
C LEU A 80 12.20 2.60 9.31
N THR A 81 11.68 1.42 9.69
CA THR A 81 12.28 0.15 9.26
C THR A 81 11.59 -0.32 7.99
N LEU A 82 12.38 -0.61 6.95
CA LEU A 82 11.85 -1.14 5.70
C LEU A 82 11.50 -2.62 5.88
N LEU A 83 10.24 -2.97 5.63
CA LEU A 83 9.77 -4.35 5.65
C LEU A 83 9.67 -4.94 4.24
N GLU A 84 9.15 -4.16 3.28
CA GLU A 84 9.01 -4.58 1.90
C GLU A 84 9.08 -3.36 1.00
N ARG A 85 9.84 -3.47 -0.09
CA ARG A 85 9.89 -2.45 -1.12
C ARG A 85 9.16 -2.95 -2.36
N ASP A 86 8.21 -2.17 -2.84
CA ASP A 86 7.44 -2.52 -4.02
C ASP A 86 7.63 -1.47 -5.10
N ASP A 87 8.68 -1.64 -5.91
CA ASP A 87 9.01 -0.70 -6.97
C ASP A 87 7.90 -0.56 -8.02
N PRO A 88 7.23 -1.65 -8.46
CA PRO A 88 6.16 -1.51 -9.45
C PRO A 88 5.00 -0.62 -9.01
N SER A 89 4.66 -0.62 -7.74
CA SER A 89 3.59 0.24 -7.23
C SER A 89 4.11 1.62 -6.80
N GLY A 90 5.40 1.75 -6.52
CA GLY A 90 6.00 2.98 -6.01
C GLY A 90 5.84 3.17 -4.51
N TRP A 91 5.59 2.09 -3.76
CA TRP A 91 5.33 2.13 -2.32
C TRP A 91 6.26 1.21 -1.55
N ALA A 92 6.41 1.49 -0.26
CA ALA A 92 7.17 0.66 0.67
C ALA A 92 6.33 0.36 1.92
N LEU A 93 6.40 -0.88 2.39
CA LEU A 93 5.83 -1.26 3.68
C LEU A 93 6.89 -1.00 4.75
N VAL A 94 6.53 -0.22 5.74
CA VAL A 94 7.47 0.23 6.77
C VAL A 94 6.87 0.06 8.16
N ARG A 95 7.76 0.09 9.17
CA ARG A 95 7.40 0.06 10.59
C ARG A 95 8.01 1.28 11.26
N ASN A 96 7.23 1.99 12.10
CA ASN A 96 7.74 3.13 12.84
C ASN A 96 8.28 2.71 14.22
N ALA A 97 8.77 3.69 15.00
CA ALA A 97 9.34 3.44 16.31
C ALA A 97 8.31 2.91 17.33
N GLU A 98 7.03 3.09 17.06
CA GLU A 98 5.93 2.62 17.92
C GLU A 98 5.40 1.26 17.48
N SER A 99 6.12 0.59 16.58
CA SER A 99 5.78 -0.73 16.03
C SER A 99 4.51 -0.74 15.18
N GLU A 100 4.07 0.41 14.71
CA GLU A 100 2.99 0.51 13.74
C GLU A 100 3.53 0.27 12.33
N GLU A 101 2.75 -0.41 11.49
CA GLU A 101 3.15 -0.78 10.13
C GLU A 101 2.14 -0.28 9.11
N GLY A 102 2.63 0.09 7.94
CA GLY A 102 1.77 0.51 6.84
C GLY A 102 2.57 0.95 5.63
N TRP A 103 1.86 1.22 4.55
CA TRP A 103 2.45 1.60 3.28
C TRP A 103 2.69 3.10 3.22
N VAL A 104 3.84 3.49 2.66
CA VAL A 104 4.18 4.89 2.37
C VAL A 104 4.73 4.98 0.94
N PRO A 105 4.53 6.12 0.24
CA PRO A 105 5.12 6.31 -1.08
C PRO A 105 6.65 6.30 -1.00
N LEU A 106 7.32 5.65 -1.96
CA LEU A 106 8.79 5.65 -2.03
C LEU A 106 9.35 7.07 -2.16
N SER A 107 8.59 7.97 -2.76
CA SER A 107 9.01 9.37 -2.92
C SER A 107 9.10 10.14 -1.60
N THR A 108 8.55 9.63 -0.50
CA THR A 108 8.56 10.29 0.81
C THR A 108 9.62 9.74 1.75
N VAL A 109 10.43 8.80 1.30
CA VAL A 109 11.46 8.16 2.13
C VAL A 109 12.78 8.05 1.37
N GLU A 110 13.87 7.98 2.13
CA GLU A 110 15.21 7.72 1.58
C GLU A 110 15.95 6.76 2.52
N PRO A 111 16.90 5.97 1.98
CA PRO A 111 17.74 5.12 2.82
C PRO A 111 18.63 5.96 3.73
N ILE A 112 18.79 5.51 4.98
CA ILE A 112 19.79 6.08 5.88
C ILE A 112 21.07 5.29 5.67
N PRO A 113 22.19 5.94 5.31
CA PRO A 113 23.45 5.24 5.15
C PRO A 113 23.86 4.56 6.46
N GLU A 114 24.31 3.33 6.38
CA GLU A 114 24.88 2.64 7.52
C GLU A 114 26.36 3.05 7.68
N PRO A 115 26.83 3.21 8.94
CA PRO A 115 28.22 3.55 9.18
C PRO A 115 29.20 2.43 8.81
#